data_fd1a27c71f4b458da3484f4e5d367c22
#
_entry.id   fd1a27c71f4b458da3484f4e5d367c22
#
_cell.length_a   1.000
_cell.length_b   1.000
_cell.length_c   1.000
_cell.angle_alpha   90.00
_cell.angle_beta   90.00
_cell.angle_gamma   90.00
#
_symmetry.space_group_name_H-M   'P 1'
#
loop_
_entity.id
_entity.type
_entity.pdbx_description
1 polymer ?
#
loop_
_entity_poly.entity_id
_entity_poly.type
_entity_poly.pdbx_seq_one_letter_code
_entity_poly.pdbx_strand_id
1 'polypeptide(L)'
;MRHHVVPLLRAENPNIAEAVRIFTEQRQQDEAYLQTVAQKLYYDIVIVHGNNLIEVDVKRFQLQPVALQRRIIQLLLKYLYKDRTIIQSYTLLNRVLDIARSHVGNDVLMLPGGYLLRRHYDKLVIEMDHKAQPEAFCATVQFNKWLTLPNNMRVFVCAASTRLSVEEAQTYY
;
A
#
# COMPACT_ATOMS: atom_id res chain seq x y z
N MET A 1 37.44 1.63 -2.53
CA MET A 1 37.05 1.09 -3.85
C MET A 1 37.80 1.74 -5.01
N ARG A 2 37.76 3.05 -5.22
CA ARG A 2 38.44 3.68 -6.37
C ARG A 2 39.92 3.38 -6.52
N HIS A 3 40.71 3.35 -5.42
CA HIS A 3 42.14 3.20 -5.44
C HIS A 3 42.65 1.76 -5.51
N HIS A 4 41.82 0.76 -5.25
CA HIS A 4 42.22 -0.65 -5.25
C HIS A 4 41.46 -1.48 -6.32
N VAL A 5 40.19 -1.33 -6.46
CA VAL A 5 39.38 -2.17 -7.35
C VAL A 5 39.47 -1.70 -8.80
N VAL A 6 39.35 -0.38 -9.05
CA VAL A 6 39.34 0.16 -10.42
C VAL A 6 40.67 -0.10 -11.15
N PRO A 7 41.87 0.04 -10.52
CA PRO A 7 43.15 -0.32 -11.17
C PRO A 7 43.23 -1.80 -11.56
N LEU A 8 42.74 -2.71 -10.72
CA LEU A 8 42.71 -4.14 -11.06
C LEU A 8 41.82 -4.44 -12.25
N LEU A 9 40.61 -3.83 -12.29
CA LEU A 9 39.70 -3.99 -13.43
C LEU A 9 40.31 -3.43 -14.72
N ARG A 10 41.08 -2.32 -14.66
CA ARG A 10 41.78 -1.75 -15.81
C ARG A 10 42.94 -2.61 -16.28
N ALA A 11 43.61 -3.31 -15.36
CA ALA A 11 44.68 -4.23 -15.69
C ALA A 11 44.14 -5.45 -16.47
N GLU A 12 42.96 -5.96 -16.08
CA GLU A 12 42.27 -7.04 -16.80
C GLU A 12 41.65 -6.60 -18.12
N ASN A 13 41.05 -5.40 -18.14
CA ASN A 13 40.43 -4.84 -19.33
C ASN A 13 40.68 -3.32 -19.41
N PRO A 14 41.65 -2.88 -20.24
CA PRO A 14 41.97 -1.46 -20.41
C PRO A 14 40.78 -0.60 -20.84
N ASN A 15 39.79 -1.19 -21.54
CA ASN A 15 38.61 -0.50 -22.05
C ASN A 15 37.41 -0.56 -21.11
N ILE A 16 37.57 -1.06 -19.88
CA ILE A 16 36.47 -1.26 -18.94
C ILE A 16 35.68 0.04 -18.68
N ALA A 17 36.38 1.17 -18.57
CA ALA A 17 35.74 2.45 -18.29
C ALA A 17 34.79 2.87 -19.43
N GLU A 18 35.20 2.68 -20.66
CA GLU A 18 34.41 2.99 -21.86
C GLU A 18 33.25 2.00 -22.01
N ALA A 19 33.47 0.72 -21.78
CA ALA A 19 32.41 -0.29 -21.78
C ALA A 19 31.31 0.01 -20.73
N VAL A 20 31.73 0.39 -19.51
CA VAL A 20 30.79 0.79 -18.44
C VAL A 20 30.05 2.08 -18.82
N ARG A 21 30.72 3.05 -19.45
CA ARG A 21 30.07 4.29 -19.90
C ARG A 21 28.98 3.99 -20.93
N ILE A 22 29.29 3.23 -21.97
CA ILE A 22 28.32 2.85 -23.01
C ILE A 22 27.16 2.08 -22.42
N PHE A 23 27.44 1.08 -21.57
CA PHE A 23 26.41 0.31 -20.89
C PHE A 23 25.49 1.20 -20.04
N THR A 24 26.06 2.15 -19.31
CA THR A 24 25.30 3.07 -18.45
C THR A 24 24.41 3.98 -19.29
N GLU A 25 24.91 4.52 -20.40
CA GLU A 25 24.14 5.37 -21.31
C GLU A 25 22.95 4.60 -21.93
N GLN A 26 23.18 3.38 -22.41
CA GLN A 26 22.12 2.53 -22.93
C GLN A 26 21.05 2.23 -21.86
N ARG A 27 21.49 1.86 -20.67
CA ARG A 27 20.58 1.59 -19.54
C ARG A 27 19.77 2.81 -19.13
N GLN A 28 20.35 4.00 -19.18
CA GLN A 28 19.63 5.25 -18.88
C GLN A 28 18.55 5.54 -19.93
N GLN A 29 18.83 5.30 -21.21
CA GLN A 29 17.85 5.48 -22.28
C GLN A 29 16.68 4.48 -22.15
N ASP A 30 16.99 3.20 -21.92
CA ASP A 30 15.98 2.17 -21.68
C ASP A 30 15.11 2.51 -20.47
N GLU A 31 15.74 2.95 -19.38
CA GLU A 31 15.01 3.33 -18.15
C GLU A 31 14.11 4.54 -18.39
N ALA A 32 14.58 5.57 -19.10
CA ALA A 32 13.79 6.75 -19.43
C ALA A 32 12.56 6.39 -20.28
N TYR A 33 12.74 5.51 -21.27
CA TYR A 33 11.64 5.02 -22.09
C TYR A 33 10.60 4.26 -21.25
N LEU A 34 11.05 3.27 -20.47
CA LEU A 34 10.17 2.47 -19.64
C LEU A 34 9.45 3.31 -18.59
N GLN A 35 10.11 4.33 -18.03
CA GLN A 35 9.51 5.26 -17.09
C GLN A 35 8.41 6.08 -17.76
N THR A 36 8.62 6.55 -18.98
CA THR A 36 7.62 7.30 -19.74
C THR A 36 6.39 6.44 -20.04
N VAL A 37 6.60 5.19 -20.46
CA VAL A 37 5.51 4.25 -20.71
C VAL A 37 4.74 3.93 -19.42
N ALA A 38 5.46 3.65 -18.34
CA ALA A 38 4.84 3.36 -17.05
C ALA A 38 4.02 4.55 -16.51
N GLN A 39 4.48 5.78 -16.75
CA GLN A 39 3.77 6.98 -16.32
C GLN A 39 2.44 7.16 -17.06
N LYS A 40 2.40 6.89 -18.36
CA LYS A 40 1.15 6.89 -19.14
C LYS A 40 0.18 5.84 -18.63
N LEU A 41 0.66 4.60 -18.47
CA LEU A 41 -0.15 3.49 -17.93
C LEU A 41 -0.63 3.74 -16.51
N TYR A 42 0.17 4.44 -15.69
CA TYR A 42 -0.24 4.81 -14.34
C TYR A 42 -1.52 5.63 -14.34
N TYR A 43 -1.63 6.64 -15.19
CA TYR A 43 -2.84 7.47 -15.28
C TYR A 43 -4.05 6.72 -15.85
N ASP A 44 -3.83 5.68 -16.65
CA ASP A 44 -4.91 4.86 -17.22
C ASP A 44 -5.41 3.78 -16.25
N ILE A 45 -4.57 3.33 -15.32
CA ILE A 45 -4.82 2.17 -14.46
C ILE A 45 -5.12 2.59 -13.01
N VAL A 46 -4.56 3.71 -12.55
CA VAL A 46 -4.64 4.18 -11.17
C VAL A 46 -5.59 5.37 -11.08
N ILE A 47 -6.61 5.25 -10.24
CA ILE A 47 -7.57 6.31 -9.96
C ILE A 47 -7.34 6.78 -8.53
N VAL A 48 -7.07 8.07 -8.38
CA VAL A 48 -6.93 8.71 -7.07
C VAL A 48 -8.22 9.42 -6.74
N HIS A 49 -8.86 8.97 -5.68
CA HIS A 49 -10.05 9.63 -5.13
C HIS A 49 -9.63 10.61 -4.01
N GLY A 50 -10.51 11.56 -3.67
CA GLY A 50 -10.29 12.38 -2.48
C GLY A 50 -10.13 11.51 -1.22
N ASN A 51 -9.55 12.07 -0.14
CA ASN A 51 -9.35 11.39 1.15
C ASN A 51 -8.34 10.22 1.16
N ASN A 52 -7.29 10.29 0.35
CA ASN A 52 -6.23 9.27 0.30
C ASN A 52 -6.70 7.86 -0.12
N LEU A 53 -7.82 7.76 -0.81
CA LEU A 53 -8.29 6.52 -1.39
C LEU A 53 -7.72 6.39 -2.81
N ILE A 54 -7.04 5.29 -3.08
CA ILE A 54 -6.47 4.98 -4.40
C ILE A 54 -7.00 3.64 -4.85
N GLU A 55 -7.51 3.59 -6.05
CA GLU A 55 -7.93 2.35 -6.71
C GLU A 55 -7.02 2.04 -7.89
N VAL A 56 -6.69 0.76 -8.06
CA VAL A 56 -5.92 0.25 -9.21
C VAL A 56 -6.74 -0.82 -9.90
N ASP A 57 -6.92 -0.68 -11.21
CA ASP A 57 -7.57 -1.71 -12.05
C ASP A 57 -6.61 -2.89 -12.22
N VAL A 58 -6.92 -3.98 -11.54
CA VAL A 58 -6.08 -5.20 -11.53
C VAL A 58 -6.03 -5.87 -12.87
N LYS A 59 -7.13 -5.91 -13.63
CA LYS A 59 -7.15 -6.54 -14.96
C LYS A 59 -6.19 -5.85 -15.91
N ARG A 60 -6.31 -4.52 -16.01
CA ARG A 60 -5.41 -3.71 -16.86
C ARG A 60 -3.97 -3.79 -16.38
N PHE A 61 -3.75 -3.79 -15.06
CA PHE A 61 -2.43 -3.92 -14.45
C PHE A 61 -1.77 -5.27 -14.78
N GLN A 62 -2.49 -6.38 -14.66
CA GLN A 62 -1.96 -7.72 -14.91
C GLN A 62 -1.64 -7.96 -16.39
N LEU A 63 -2.29 -7.27 -17.32
CA LEU A 63 -1.98 -7.33 -18.76
C LEU A 63 -0.62 -6.70 -19.09
N GLN A 64 -0.05 -5.90 -18.20
CA GLN A 64 1.22 -5.25 -18.46
C GLN A 64 2.41 -6.17 -18.22
N PRO A 65 3.51 -6.01 -18.96
CA PRO A 65 4.78 -6.68 -18.65
C PRO A 65 5.23 -6.42 -17.21
N VAL A 66 5.88 -7.40 -16.59
CA VAL A 66 6.34 -7.33 -15.19
C VAL A 66 7.20 -6.09 -14.91
N ALA A 67 8.02 -5.70 -15.89
CA ALA A 67 8.86 -4.51 -15.79
C ALA A 67 8.02 -3.23 -15.63
N LEU A 68 6.89 -3.12 -16.32
CA LEU A 68 5.97 -1.99 -16.21
C LEU A 68 5.12 -2.08 -14.94
N GLN A 69 4.66 -3.28 -14.56
CA GLN A 69 3.95 -3.48 -13.30
C GLN A 69 4.78 -2.97 -12.10
N ARG A 70 6.07 -3.31 -12.05
CA ARG A 70 6.98 -2.82 -11.00
C ARG A 70 7.09 -1.30 -10.96
N ARG A 71 7.19 -0.66 -12.13
CA ARG A 71 7.28 0.80 -12.22
C ARG A 71 5.99 1.50 -11.84
N ILE A 72 4.83 0.93 -12.22
CA ILE A 72 3.53 1.46 -11.81
C ILE A 72 3.42 1.44 -10.28
N ILE A 73 3.82 0.33 -9.63
CA ILE A 73 3.82 0.26 -8.16
C ILE A 73 4.82 1.25 -7.56
N GLN A 74 6.00 1.41 -8.15
CA GLN A 74 6.96 2.42 -7.69
C GLN A 74 6.41 3.85 -7.77
N LEU A 75 5.69 4.18 -8.86
CA LEU A 75 5.01 5.47 -9.00
C LEU A 75 3.91 5.64 -7.95
N LEU A 76 3.14 4.60 -7.69
CA LEU A 76 2.11 4.58 -6.66
C LEU A 76 2.70 4.80 -5.26
N LEU A 77 3.76 4.07 -4.92
CA LEU A 77 4.45 4.23 -3.64
C LEU A 77 5.09 5.63 -3.53
N LYS A 78 5.61 6.17 -4.64
CA LYS A 78 6.13 7.54 -4.69
C LYS A 78 5.04 8.59 -4.46
N TYR A 79 3.83 8.33 -4.92
CA TYR A 79 2.68 9.20 -4.66
C TYR A 79 2.29 9.16 -3.17
N LEU A 80 2.25 7.95 -2.56
CA LEU A 80 1.89 7.77 -1.16
C LEU A 80 2.95 8.30 -0.20
N TYR A 81 4.22 8.06 -0.52
CA TYR A 81 5.34 8.37 0.37
C TYR A 81 6.24 9.41 -0.26
N LYS A 82 6.53 10.44 0.50
CA LYS A 82 7.56 11.43 0.12
C LYS A 82 8.97 10.90 0.40
N ASP A 83 9.09 9.90 1.27
CA ASP A 83 10.37 9.29 1.65
C ASP A 83 10.83 8.28 0.60
N ARG A 84 12.02 8.52 0.05
CA ARG A 84 12.63 7.70 -1.00
C ARG A 84 13.07 6.32 -0.49
N THR A 85 13.35 6.16 0.79
CA THR A 85 13.85 4.90 1.36
C THR A 85 12.76 3.82 1.32
N ILE A 86 11.52 4.17 1.58
CA ILE A 86 10.36 3.26 1.50
C ILE A 86 10.12 2.81 0.06
N ILE A 87 10.27 3.72 -0.90
CA ILE A 87 10.02 3.46 -2.33
C ILE A 87 11.02 2.43 -2.89
N GLN A 88 12.24 2.38 -2.36
CA GLN A 88 13.30 1.47 -2.80
C GLN A 88 13.24 0.09 -2.15
N SER A 89 12.30 -0.17 -1.26
CA SER A 89 12.15 -1.48 -0.63
C SER A 89 11.67 -2.53 -1.63
N TYR A 90 12.62 -3.35 -2.08
CA TYR A 90 12.33 -4.48 -2.97
C TYR A 90 11.31 -5.45 -2.38
N THR A 91 11.40 -5.68 -1.07
CA THR A 91 10.47 -6.55 -0.33
C THR A 91 9.05 -6.02 -0.37
N LEU A 92 8.85 -4.73 -0.11
CA LEU A 92 7.54 -4.11 -0.15
C LEU A 92 6.94 -4.17 -1.55
N LEU A 93 7.74 -3.84 -2.57
CA LEU A 93 7.33 -3.88 -3.97
C LEU A 93 6.86 -5.28 -4.38
N ASN A 94 7.61 -6.33 -4.02
CA ASN A 94 7.21 -7.71 -4.33
C ASN A 94 5.93 -8.12 -3.60
N ARG A 95 5.77 -7.76 -2.32
CA ARG A 95 4.54 -8.06 -1.58
C ARG A 95 3.30 -7.43 -2.21
N VAL A 96 3.41 -6.18 -2.70
CA VAL A 96 2.33 -5.52 -3.44
C VAL A 96 2.05 -6.23 -4.76
N LEU A 97 3.11 -6.65 -5.48
CA LEU A 97 2.97 -7.43 -6.72
C LEU A 97 2.28 -8.78 -6.48
N ASP A 98 2.64 -9.47 -5.41
CA ASP A 98 2.07 -10.77 -5.07
C ASP A 98 0.57 -10.66 -4.80
N ILE A 99 0.14 -9.63 -4.04
CA ILE A 99 -1.27 -9.36 -3.82
C ILE A 99 -1.98 -8.98 -5.12
N ALA A 100 -1.34 -8.15 -5.97
CA ALA A 100 -1.92 -7.79 -7.26
C ALA A 100 -2.11 -8.99 -8.20
N ARG A 101 -1.34 -10.04 -8.02
CA ARG A 101 -1.41 -11.29 -8.81
C ARG A 101 -2.19 -12.41 -8.13
N SER A 102 -2.42 -12.31 -6.83
CA SER A 102 -3.19 -13.28 -6.06
C SER A 102 -4.57 -13.49 -6.71
N HIS A 103 -5.04 -14.70 -6.73
CA HIS A 103 -6.42 -15.04 -7.15
C HIS A 103 -7.38 -15.05 -5.95
N VAL A 104 -6.88 -14.83 -4.74
CA VAL A 104 -7.67 -14.77 -3.51
C VAL A 104 -8.25 -13.38 -3.36
N GLY A 105 -9.58 -13.29 -3.30
CA GLY A 105 -10.31 -12.03 -3.43
C GLY A 105 -10.26 -11.07 -2.24
N ASN A 106 -9.61 -11.44 -1.11
CA ASN A 106 -9.64 -10.64 0.13
C ASN A 106 -8.26 -10.53 0.82
N ASP A 107 -7.19 -10.50 0.03
CA ASP A 107 -5.86 -10.27 0.59
C ASP A 107 -5.71 -8.85 1.11
N VAL A 108 -5.12 -8.73 2.29
CA VAL A 108 -4.85 -7.44 2.96
C VAL A 108 -3.37 -7.33 3.30
N LEU A 109 -2.77 -6.21 2.98
CA LEU A 109 -1.40 -5.87 3.35
C LEU A 109 -1.36 -4.53 4.07
N MET A 110 -0.82 -4.54 5.27
CA MET A 110 -0.47 -3.30 5.96
C MET A 110 0.78 -2.69 5.32
N LEU A 111 0.64 -1.46 4.86
CA LEU A 111 1.71 -0.65 4.31
C LEU A 111 2.24 0.31 5.39
N PRO A 112 3.50 0.77 5.28
CA PRO A 112 4.04 1.78 6.18
C PRO A 112 3.16 3.05 6.23
N GLY A 113 3.19 3.77 7.35
CA GLY A 113 2.44 5.03 7.49
C GLY A 113 0.93 4.86 7.69
N GLY A 114 0.48 3.64 8.08
CA GLY A 114 -0.93 3.39 8.39
C GLY A 114 -1.83 3.23 7.16
N TYR A 115 -1.25 2.92 6.01
CA TYR A 115 -2.03 2.57 4.83
C TYR A 115 -2.36 1.08 4.81
N LEU A 116 -3.55 0.73 4.31
CA LEU A 116 -3.98 -0.63 4.02
C LEU A 116 -4.14 -0.80 2.52
N LEU A 117 -3.50 -1.83 1.98
CA LEU A 117 -3.74 -2.33 0.64
C LEU A 117 -4.69 -3.51 0.75
N ARG A 118 -5.83 -3.43 0.10
CA ARG A 118 -6.82 -4.52 0.01
C ARG A 118 -7.03 -4.90 -1.44
N ARG A 119 -7.16 -6.19 -1.68
CA ARG A 119 -7.65 -6.67 -2.95
C ARG A 119 -9.14 -6.95 -2.86
N HIS A 120 -9.92 -6.32 -3.75
CA HIS A 120 -11.33 -6.59 -3.95
C HIS A 120 -11.55 -7.02 -5.41
N TYR A 121 -11.56 -8.33 -5.66
CA TYR A 121 -11.73 -8.90 -7.00
C TYR A 121 -10.79 -8.27 -8.04
N ASP A 122 -11.33 -7.37 -8.88
CA ASP A 122 -10.62 -6.72 -9.97
C ASP A 122 -10.00 -5.36 -9.60
N LYS A 123 -10.03 -4.99 -8.32
CA LYS A 123 -9.49 -3.74 -7.81
C LYS A 123 -8.48 -3.98 -6.69
N LEU A 124 -7.38 -3.22 -6.71
CA LEU A 124 -6.59 -2.98 -5.50
C LEU A 124 -7.01 -1.64 -4.95
N VAL A 125 -7.32 -1.60 -3.68
CA VAL A 125 -7.72 -0.40 -2.96
C VAL A 125 -6.65 -0.11 -1.91
N ILE A 126 -6.12 1.11 -1.94
CA ILE A 126 -5.25 1.62 -0.89
C ILE A 126 -6.00 2.73 -0.17
N GLU A 127 -6.13 2.58 1.12
CA GLU A 127 -6.82 3.51 2.00
C GLU A 127 -6.00 3.73 3.27
N MET A 128 -6.18 4.85 3.93
CA MET A 128 -5.66 5.01 5.27
C MET A 128 -6.43 4.09 6.22
N ASP A 129 -5.71 3.34 7.06
CA ASP A 129 -6.35 2.56 8.12
C ASP A 129 -6.98 3.53 9.12
N HIS A 130 -8.26 3.82 8.91
CA HIS A 130 -9.08 4.58 9.85
C HIS A 130 -9.53 3.74 11.06
N LYS A 131 -8.94 2.57 11.26
CA LYS A 131 -8.90 2.05 12.61
C LYS A 131 -8.07 3.03 13.42
N ALA A 132 -8.72 4.15 13.73
CA ALA A 132 -8.29 5.01 14.81
C ALA A 132 -7.81 4.07 15.92
N GLN A 133 -6.56 4.24 16.37
CA GLN A 133 -6.22 3.70 17.68
C GLN A 133 -7.44 4.06 18.55
N PRO A 134 -8.14 3.07 19.12
CA PRO A 134 -9.29 3.40 19.92
C PRO A 134 -8.76 4.40 20.95
N GLU A 135 -9.18 5.65 20.81
CA GLU A 135 -8.82 6.65 21.82
C GLU A 135 -9.30 6.04 23.11
N ALA A 136 -8.34 5.75 24.00
CA ALA A 136 -8.66 5.23 25.29
C ALA A 136 -9.57 6.26 25.95
N PHE A 137 -10.86 5.97 26.02
CA PHE A 137 -11.80 6.84 26.69
C PHE A 137 -12.21 6.18 28.00
N CYS A 138 -12.38 7.00 29.00
CA CYS A 138 -12.91 6.58 30.29
C CYS A 138 -14.27 7.27 30.49
N ALA A 139 -15.28 6.47 30.79
CA ALA A 139 -16.60 7.00 31.06
C ALA A 139 -17.17 6.35 32.33
N THR A 140 -17.83 7.15 33.16
CA THR A 140 -18.51 6.66 34.35
C THR A 140 -19.83 6.02 33.94
N VAL A 141 -19.94 4.73 34.17
CA VAL A 141 -21.16 3.96 33.90
C VAL A 141 -22.11 4.08 35.10
N GLN A 142 -23.31 4.54 34.84
CA GLN A 142 -24.38 4.56 35.86
C GLN A 142 -25.31 3.36 35.66
N PHE A 143 -25.68 2.70 36.77
CA PHE A 143 -26.64 1.60 36.71
C PHE A 143 -28.00 2.06 36.17
N ASN A 144 -28.61 1.20 35.35
CA ASN A 144 -29.91 1.40 34.71
C ASN A 144 -29.97 2.64 33.81
N LYS A 145 -28.82 3.03 33.20
CA LYS A 145 -28.77 4.05 32.20
C LYS A 145 -27.97 3.60 31.00
N TRP A 146 -28.38 4.07 29.82
CA TRP A 146 -27.66 3.87 28.58
C TRP A 146 -26.48 4.81 28.51
N LEU A 147 -25.30 4.27 28.15
CA LEU A 147 -24.12 5.01 27.83
C LEU A 147 -23.84 4.86 26.30
N THR A 148 -23.73 5.95 25.59
CA THR A 148 -23.34 5.94 24.19
C THR A 148 -21.82 6.06 24.10
N LEU A 149 -21.18 5.11 23.43
CA LEU A 149 -19.74 5.09 23.18
C LEU A 149 -19.37 5.94 21.96
N PRO A 150 -18.09 6.37 21.80
CA PRO A 150 -17.65 7.17 20.64
C PRO A 150 -17.89 6.53 19.27
N ASN A 151 -18.00 5.19 19.21
CA ASN A 151 -18.30 4.42 17.99
C ASN A 151 -19.82 4.22 17.76
N ASN A 152 -20.66 5.03 18.40
CA ASN A 152 -22.12 4.93 18.40
C ASN A 152 -22.72 3.64 19.00
N MET A 153 -21.90 2.76 19.56
CA MET A 153 -22.43 1.62 20.33
C MET A 153 -23.05 2.11 21.62
N ARG A 154 -24.11 1.45 22.06
CA ARG A 154 -24.76 1.72 23.34
C ARG A 154 -24.51 0.59 24.33
N VAL A 155 -24.16 0.93 25.55
CA VAL A 155 -23.97 -0.02 26.65
C VAL A 155 -24.97 0.28 27.72
N PHE A 156 -25.66 -0.76 28.18
CA PHE A 156 -26.58 -0.70 29.33
C PHE A 156 -26.07 -1.62 30.41
N VAL A 157 -25.96 -1.11 31.62
CA VAL A 157 -25.53 -1.91 32.79
C VAL A 157 -26.66 -1.97 33.80
N CYS A 158 -27.10 -3.18 34.07
CA CYS A 158 -28.14 -3.44 35.07
C CYS A 158 -27.69 -4.49 36.08
N ALA A 159 -28.42 -4.59 37.21
CA ALA A 159 -28.20 -5.68 38.15
C ALA A 159 -28.55 -7.03 37.49
N ALA A 160 -27.86 -8.10 37.91
CA ALA A 160 -28.01 -9.44 37.30
C ALA A 160 -29.44 -10.02 37.38
N SER A 161 -30.28 -9.46 38.24
CA SER A 161 -31.71 -9.82 38.39
C SER A 161 -32.61 -9.20 37.32
N THR A 162 -32.10 -8.19 36.56
CA THR A 162 -32.87 -7.50 35.53
C THR A 162 -32.36 -7.96 34.18
N ARG A 163 -33.05 -8.88 33.51
CA ARG A 163 -32.75 -9.28 32.12
C ARG A 163 -33.61 -8.45 31.19
N LEU A 164 -32.96 -7.79 30.24
CA LEU A 164 -33.67 -7.21 29.10
C LEU A 164 -34.24 -8.35 28.27
N SER A 165 -35.48 -8.19 27.78
CA SER A 165 -36.05 -9.13 26.81
C SER A 165 -35.32 -9.02 25.48
N VAL A 166 -35.25 -10.15 24.75
CA VAL A 166 -34.58 -10.18 23.42
C VAL A 166 -35.24 -9.19 22.44
N GLU A 167 -36.52 -8.91 22.64
CA GLU A 167 -37.27 -7.93 21.82
C GLU A 167 -36.82 -6.48 22.06
N GLU A 168 -36.53 -6.12 23.32
CA GLU A 168 -35.98 -4.78 23.64
C GLU A 168 -34.57 -4.58 23.11
N ALA A 169 -33.79 -5.65 23.00
CA ALA A 169 -32.44 -5.61 22.43
C ALA A 169 -32.46 -5.46 20.89
N GLN A 170 -33.50 -5.95 20.19
CA GLN A 170 -33.63 -5.89 18.73
C GLN A 170 -34.21 -4.57 18.22
N THR A 171 -34.84 -3.76 19.05
CA THR A 171 -35.46 -2.49 18.64
C THR A 171 -34.42 -1.37 18.40
N TYR A 172 -33.14 -1.63 18.61
CA TYR A 172 -32.06 -0.64 18.56
C TYR A 172 -30.92 -1.00 17.60
N TYR A 173 -31.17 -1.85 16.59
CA TYR A 173 -30.27 -2.09 15.47
C TYR A 173 -30.65 -1.27 14.24
#